data_a8579e97801354235d8bd7c596c4083b
#
_entry.id   a8579e97801354235d8bd7c596c4083b
#
_cell.length_a   1.000
_cell.length_b   1.000
_cell.length_c   1.000
_cell.angle_alpha   90.00
_cell.angle_beta   90.00
_cell.angle_gamma   90.00
#
_symmetry.space_group_name_H-M   'P 1'
#
loop_
_entity.id
_entity.type
_entity.pdbx_description
1 polymer ?
#
loop_
_entity_poly.entity_id
_entity_poly.type
_entity_poly.pdbx_seq_one_letter_code
_entity_poly.pdbx_strand_id
1 'polypeptide(L)'
;MVRKTALVTGASRGIGFAIAKRLGKDGFRVALVATGDKEKNKANLDILTKEGIDWIYIQGNIGVSEDRIRIVKETMEAFGRIDVLVNNAGVAPLKRADLLEMSEESFDRVIGINTKGNMFLTQAVVTEMLKQEKLFTKRGTIINISSCSAEVSSTSRGEYCVSKAGVSMLTTLYADRLAGEGIFVHEIRPGVIATD
;
A
#
# COMPACT_ATOMS: atom_id res chain seq x y z
N MET A 1 22.49 -15.44 -0.98
CA MET A 1 22.04 -14.05 -1.25
C MET A 1 20.86 -13.72 -0.36
N VAL A 2 20.80 -12.51 0.19
CA VAL A 2 19.63 -12.04 0.96
C VAL A 2 18.44 -11.88 0.01
N ARG A 3 17.32 -12.55 0.30
CA ARG A 3 16.08 -12.40 -0.47
C ARG A 3 15.36 -11.14 -0.02
N LYS A 4 14.97 -10.30 -0.97
CA LYS A 4 14.22 -9.08 -0.73
C LYS A 4 12.76 -9.38 -0.38
N THR A 5 12.14 -8.49 0.40
CA THR A 5 10.75 -8.60 0.81
C THR A 5 9.95 -7.41 0.34
N ALA A 6 8.77 -7.67 -0.21
CA ALA A 6 7.78 -6.66 -0.57
C ALA A 6 6.54 -6.79 0.32
N LEU A 7 6.11 -5.67 0.92
CA LEU A 7 4.85 -5.53 1.64
C LEU A 7 3.87 -4.79 0.74
N VAL A 8 2.76 -5.43 0.38
CA VAL A 8 1.75 -4.87 -0.56
C VAL A 8 0.40 -4.78 0.14
N THR A 9 -0.16 -3.58 0.22
CA THR A 9 -1.47 -3.36 0.83
C THR A 9 -2.59 -3.39 -0.21
N GLY A 10 -3.80 -3.82 0.19
CA GLY A 10 -4.91 -4.03 -0.74
C GLY A 10 -4.62 -5.12 -1.77
N ALA A 11 -3.89 -6.16 -1.35
CA ALA A 11 -3.28 -7.15 -2.26
C ALA A 11 -4.11 -8.42 -2.48
N SER A 12 -5.36 -8.47 -2.02
CA SER A 12 -6.21 -9.67 -2.20
C SER A 12 -6.75 -9.84 -3.62
N ARG A 13 -6.84 -8.75 -4.41
CA ARG A 13 -7.38 -8.74 -5.79
C ARG A 13 -6.87 -7.53 -6.57
N GLY A 14 -7.28 -7.43 -7.84
CA GLY A 14 -7.07 -6.26 -8.69
C GLY A 14 -5.61 -5.85 -8.81
N ILE A 15 -5.34 -4.55 -8.80
CA ILE A 15 -4.00 -3.95 -8.98
C ILE A 15 -3.02 -4.46 -7.93
N GLY A 16 -3.42 -4.47 -6.65
CA GLY A 16 -2.53 -4.90 -5.57
C GLY A 16 -2.11 -6.36 -5.68
N PHE A 17 -3.02 -7.25 -6.05
CA PHE A 17 -2.70 -8.66 -6.28
C PHE A 17 -1.76 -8.84 -7.49
N ALA A 18 -2.02 -8.12 -8.60
CA ALA A 18 -1.17 -8.17 -9.78
C ALA A 18 0.27 -7.70 -9.46
N ILE A 19 0.41 -6.63 -8.66
CA ILE A 19 1.72 -6.14 -8.19
C ILE A 19 2.40 -7.20 -7.29
N ALA A 20 1.68 -7.75 -6.32
CA ALA A 20 2.21 -8.77 -5.41
C ALA A 20 2.71 -10.00 -6.18
N LYS A 21 1.90 -10.50 -7.11
CA LYS A 21 2.25 -11.61 -7.99
C LYS A 21 3.48 -11.30 -8.85
N ARG A 22 3.56 -10.11 -9.44
CA ARG A 22 4.69 -9.71 -10.26
C ARG A 22 5.98 -9.63 -9.45
N LEU A 23 5.97 -8.98 -8.29
CA LEU A 23 7.12 -8.92 -7.40
C LEU A 23 7.59 -10.30 -6.94
N GLY A 24 6.62 -11.20 -6.65
CA GLY A 24 6.94 -12.59 -6.33
C GLY A 24 7.67 -13.30 -7.47
N LYS A 25 7.23 -13.13 -8.72
CA LYS A 25 7.92 -13.66 -9.91
C LYS A 25 9.32 -13.07 -10.12
N ASP A 26 9.52 -11.83 -9.70
CA ASP A 26 10.84 -11.17 -9.73
C ASP A 26 11.73 -11.57 -8.53
N GLY A 27 11.32 -12.59 -7.75
CA GLY A 27 12.10 -13.22 -6.68
C GLY A 27 11.95 -12.59 -5.29
N PHE A 28 10.99 -11.68 -5.10
CA PHE A 28 10.68 -11.15 -3.77
C PHE A 28 9.86 -12.16 -2.95
N ARG A 29 10.07 -12.15 -1.63
CA ARG A 29 9.07 -12.67 -0.68
C ARG A 29 7.98 -11.63 -0.52
N VAL A 30 6.72 -12.03 -0.45
CA VAL A 30 5.62 -11.09 -0.51
C VAL A 30 4.69 -11.20 0.70
N ALA A 31 4.55 -10.11 1.45
CA ALA A 31 3.52 -9.96 2.45
C ALA A 31 2.30 -9.26 1.82
N LEU A 32 1.20 -10.00 1.70
CA LEU A 32 -0.06 -9.48 1.18
C LEU A 32 -0.95 -9.04 2.33
N VAL A 33 -1.40 -7.78 2.29
CA VAL A 33 -2.31 -7.23 3.31
C VAL A 33 -3.65 -6.91 2.68
N ALA A 34 -4.75 -7.37 3.31
CA ALA A 34 -6.10 -6.98 2.94
C ALA A 34 -7.07 -7.14 4.12
N THR A 35 -8.25 -6.53 4.03
CA THR A 35 -9.25 -6.55 5.11
C THR A 35 -10.04 -7.85 5.19
N GLY A 36 -10.20 -8.57 4.07
CA GLY A 36 -10.89 -9.87 4.03
C GLY A 36 -10.07 -10.96 4.71
N ASP A 37 -10.75 -11.99 5.20
CA ASP A 37 -10.04 -13.16 5.72
C ASP A 37 -9.34 -13.96 4.60
N LYS A 38 -8.41 -14.81 5.00
CA LYS A 38 -7.57 -15.59 4.09
C LYS A 38 -8.39 -16.56 3.22
N GLU A 39 -9.41 -17.17 3.78
CA GLU A 39 -10.21 -18.17 3.07
C GLU A 39 -11.00 -17.56 1.90
N LYS A 40 -11.54 -16.34 2.07
CA LYS A 40 -12.22 -15.61 0.99
C LYS A 40 -11.30 -15.30 -0.19
N ASN A 41 -10.00 -15.23 0.05
CA ASN A 41 -8.99 -14.90 -0.96
C ASN A 41 -8.22 -16.13 -1.46
N LYS A 42 -8.63 -17.35 -1.04
CA LYS A 42 -7.91 -18.59 -1.29
C LYS A 42 -7.57 -18.81 -2.77
N ALA A 43 -8.51 -18.56 -3.68
CA ALA A 43 -8.29 -18.77 -5.11
C ALA A 43 -7.08 -17.99 -5.64
N ASN A 44 -6.94 -16.72 -5.26
CA ASN A 44 -5.80 -15.88 -5.64
C ASN A 44 -4.51 -16.31 -4.94
N LEU A 45 -4.58 -16.66 -3.66
CA LEU A 45 -3.42 -17.15 -2.89
C LEU A 45 -2.88 -18.47 -3.44
N ASP A 46 -3.75 -19.38 -3.87
CA ASP A 46 -3.37 -20.64 -4.51
C ASP A 46 -2.60 -20.42 -5.82
N ILE A 47 -2.87 -19.32 -6.55
CA ILE A 47 -2.10 -18.95 -7.75
C ILE A 47 -0.65 -18.65 -7.35
N LEU A 48 -0.42 -17.91 -6.28
CA LEU A 48 0.94 -17.58 -5.80
C LEU A 48 1.70 -18.84 -5.40
N THR A 49 1.02 -19.76 -4.71
CA THR A 49 1.59 -21.05 -4.31
C THR A 49 1.98 -21.90 -5.53
N LYS A 50 1.09 -22.00 -6.52
CA LYS A 50 1.35 -22.76 -7.76
C LYS A 50 2.52 -22.18 -8.57
N GLU A 51 2.73 -20.88 -8.50
CA GLU A 51 3.84 -20.18 -9.16
C GLU A 51 5.14 -20.20 -8.33
N GLY A 52 5.17 -20.89 -7.18
CA GLY A 52 6.35 -21.04 -6.32
C GLY A 52 6.75 -19.75 -5.62
N ILE A 53 5.84 -18.80 -5.49
CA ILE A 53 6.09 -17.53 -4.80
C ILE A 53 6.06 -17.77 -3.29
N ASP A 54 7.03 -17.24 -2.57
CA ASP A 54 7.10 -17.27 -1.11
C ASP A 54 6.29 -16.08 -0.56
N TRP A 55 5.20 -16.37 0.14
CA TRP A 55 4.26 -15.34 0.57
C TRP A 55 3.65 -15.61 1.96
N ILE A 56 3.23 -14.53 2.60
CA ILE A 56 2.33 -14.55 3.75
C ILE A 56 1.11 -13.67 3.47
N TYR A 57 0.01 -13.98 4.13
CA TYR A 57 -1.21 -13.17 4.11
C TYR A 57 -1.49 -12.63 5.51
N ILE A 58 -1.64 -11.33 5.61
CA ILE A 58 -1.93 -10.63 6.86
C ILE A 58 -3.29 -9.94 6.69
N GLN A 59 -4.28 -10.39 7.44
CA GLN A 59 -5.55 -9.70 7.48
C GLN A 59 -5.39 -8.40 8.28
N GLY A 60 -5.75 -7.24 7.70
CA GLY A 60 -5.64 -5.98 8.40
C GLY A 60 -6.20 -4.79 7.62
N ASN A 61 -6.63 -3.80 8.38
CA ASN A 61 -7.12 -2.52 7.87
C ASN A 61 -6.11 -1.42 8.18
N ILE A 62 -5.49 -0.83 7.15
CA ILE A 62 -4.52 0.26 7.34
C ILE A 62 -5.12 1.52 7.97
N GLY A 63 -6.45 1.68 7.96
CA GLY A 63 -7.14 2.73 8.70
C GLY A 63 -7.05 2.58 10.22
N VAL A 64 -6.78 1.37 10.73
CA VAL A 64 -6.71 1.03 12.16
C VAL A 64 -5.26 1.05 12.64
N SER A 65 -5.01 1.73 13.76
CA SER A 65 -3.63 1.93 14.27
C SER A 65 -2.95 0.62 14.65
N GLU A 66 -3.66 -0.20 15.40
CA GLU A 66 -3.20 -1.49 15.91
C GLU A 66 -2.86 -2.44 14.76
N ASP A 67 -3.68 -2.43 13.70
CA ASP A 67 -3.43 -3.23 12.51
C ASP A 67 -2.15 -2.81 11.79
N ARG A 68 -1.89 -1.50 11.65
CA ARG A 68 -0.64 -1.04 11.02
C ARG A 68 0.60 -1.52 11.74
N ILE A 69 0.59 -1.47 13.07
CA ILE A 69 1.70 -1.96 13.91
C ILE A 69 1.86 -3.47 13.73
N ARG A 70 0.76 -4.21 13.79
CA ARG A 70 0.74 -5.66 13.64
C ARG A 70 1.20 -6.11 12.25
N ILE A 71 0.74 -5.44 11.17
CA ILE A 71 1.17 -5.73 9.79
C ILE A 71 2.70 -5.66 9.65
N VAL A 72 3.30 -4.60 10.17
CA VAL A 72 4.77 -4.45 10.10
C VAL A 72 5.46 -5.52 10.94
N LYS A 73 4.98 -5.75 12.17
CA LYS A 73 5.51 -6.77 13.07
C LYS A 73 5.49 -8.16 12.44
N GLU A 74 4.33 -8.62 11.96
CA GLU A 74 4.18 -9.95 11.34
C GLU A 74 5.04 -10.10 10.08
N THR A 75 5.18 -9.03 9.28
CA THR A 75 6.07 -9.04 8.11
C THR A 75 7.53 -9.20 8.52
N MET A 76 7.96 -8.48 9.56
CA MET A 76 9.33 -8.57 10.08
C MET A 76 9.61 -9.92 10.74
N GLU A 77 8.66 -10.48 11.49
CA GLU A 77 8.76 -11.81 12.09
C GLU A 77 8.91 -12.91 11.02
N ALA A 78 8.14 -12.83 9.94
CA ALA A 78 8.18 -13.83 8.88
C ALA A 78 9.43 -13.73 8.00
N PHE A 79 9.87 -12.52 7.71
CA PHE A 79 10.87 -12.30 6.65
C PHE A 79 12.15 -11.55 7.09
N GLY A 80 12.14 -10.93 8.26
CA GLY A 80 13.30 -10.26 8.86
C GLY A 80 13.65 -8.92 8.22
N ARG A 81 12.97 -8.51 7.14
CA ARG A 81 13.22 -7.23 6.45
C ARG A 81 12.07 -6.83 5.55
N ILE A 82 12.00 -5.53 5.23
CA ILE A 82 11.08 -4.97 4.22
C ILE A 82 11.93 -4.12 3.27
N ASP A 83 11.98 -4.48 1.99
CA ASP A 83 12.74 -3.76 0.97
C ASP A 83 11.85 -2.89 0.07
N VAL A 84 10.59 -3.30 -0.08
CA VAL A 84 9.60 -2.58 -0.87
C VAL A 84 8.30 -2.48 -0.08
N LEU A 85 7.79 -1.26 0.05
CA LEU A 85 6.41 -1.01 0.49
C LEU A 85 5.59 -0.54 -0.70
N VAL A 86 4.49 -1.22 -0.99
CA VAL A 86 3.49 -0.76 -1.96
C VAL A 86 2.22 -0.35 -1.22
N ASN A 87 2.01 0.94 -1.09
CA ASN A 87 0.79 1.55 -0.57
C ASN A 87 -0.27 1.57 -1.67
N ASN A 88 -0.96 0.44 -1.84
CA ASN A 88 -2.01 0.30 -2.85
C ASN A 88 -3.42 0.29 -2.23
N ALA A 89 -3.57 -0.08 -0.96
CA ALA A 89 -4.87 -0.06 -0.30
C ALA A 89 -5.51 1.32 -0.38
N GLY A 90 -6.76 1.35 -0.75
CA GLY A 90 -7.56 2.57 -0.82
C GLY A 90 -9.02 2.25 -1.09
N VAL A 91 -9.87 3.19 -0.74
CA VAL A 91 -11.31 3.09 -0.89
C VAL A 91 -11.86 4.30 -1.65
N ALA A 92 -12.91 4.07 -2.42
CA ALA A 92 -13.77 5.12 -2.96
C ALA A 92 -14.89 5.45 -1.97
N PRO A 93 -15.64 6.55 -2.15
CA PRO A 93 -16.87 6.78 -1.42
C PRO A 93 -17.81 5.59 -1.55
N LEU A 94 -18.55 5.27 -0.48
CA LEU A 94 -19.59 4.23 -0.53
C LEU A 94 -20.72 4.62 -1.49
N LYS A 95 -21.05 5.91 -1.51
CA LYS A 95 -22.02 6.51 -2.42
C LYS A 95 -21.38 7.75 -3.05
N ARG A 96 -21.43 7.86 -4.37
CA ARG A 96 -21.07 9.11 -5.04
C ARG A 96 -22.13 10.14 -4.78
N ALA A 97 -21.75 11.31 -4.30
CA ALA A 97 -22.63 12.44 -4.02
C ALA A 97 -22.00 13.70 -4.60
N ASP A 98 -22.82 14.71 -4.87
CA ASP A 98 -22.32 16.03 -5.20
C ASP A 98 -21.44 16.56 -4.07
N LEU A 99 -20.50 17.42 -4.41
CA LEU A 99 -19.55 18.00 -3.44
C LEU A 99 -20.28 18.75 -2.30
N LEU A 100 -21.43 19.33 -2.58
CA LEU A 100 -22.26 20.03 -1.59
C LEU A 100 -23.12 19.08 -0.71
N GLU A 101 -23.21 17.80 -1.09
CA GLU A 101 -23.97 16.77 -0.38
C GLU A 101 -23.09 15.72 0.29
N MET A 102 -21.78 15.84 0.16
CA MET A 102 -20.80 14.91 0.74
C MET A 102 -20.90 14.95 2.27
N SER A 103 -21.00 13.79 2.91
CA SER A 103 -21.03 13.70 4.37
C SER A 103 -19.61 13.69 4.97
N GLU A 104 -19.49 14.24 6.17
CA GLU A 104 -18.23 14.17 6.95
C GLU A 104 -17.80 12.71 7.20
N GLU A 105 -18.75 11.80 7.43
CA GLU A 105 -18.45 10.37 7.62
C GLU A 105 -17.79 9.76 6.37
N SER A 106 -18.28 10.09 5.16
CA SER A 106 -17.65 9.65 3.91
C SER A 106 -16.25 10.22 3.77
N PHE A 107 -16.09 11.51 4.07
CA PHE A 107 -14.80 12.19 4.05
C PHE A 107 -13.82 11.55 5.02
N ASP A 108 -14.19 11.40 6.29
CA ASP A 108 -13.35 10.83 7.34
C ASP A 108 -12.93 9.39 7.02
N ARG A 109 -13.86 8.58 6.51
CA ARG A 109 -13.56 7.22 6.10
C ARG A 109 -12.52 7.18 4.97
N VAL A 110 -12.70 7.99 3.93
CA VAL A 110 -11.82 7.97 2.75
C VAL A 110 -10.45 8.55 3.10
N ILE A 111 -10.39 9.69 3.80
CA ILE A 111 -9.14 10.29 4.27
C ILE A 111 -8.44 9.40 5.29
N GLY A 112 -9.21 8.81 6.20
CA GLY A 112 -8.71 7.91 7.24
C GLY A 112 -7.96 6.71 6.68
N ILE A 113 -8.48 6.11 5.62
CA ILE A 113 -7.85 4.96 4.97
C ILE A 113 -6.78 5.39 3.96
N ASN A 114 -7.16 6.24 2.99
CA ASN A 114 -6.31 6.51 1.84
C ASN A 114 -5.09 7.36 2.18
N THR A 115 -5.24 8.34 3.08
CA THR A 115 -4.17 9.30 3.39
C THR A 115 -3.54 8.99 4.74
N LYS A 116 -4.33 9.03 5.83
CA LYS A 116 -3.84 8.78 7.18
C LYS A 116 -3.28 7.36 7.32
N GLY A 117 -3.99 6.35 6.79
CA GLY A 117 -3.53 4.96 6.81
C GLY A 117 -2.19 4.77 6.12
N ASN A 118 -2.03 5.31 4.91
CA ASN A 118 -0.78 5.25 4.17
C ASN A 118 0.36 6.01 4.89
N MET A 119 0.08 7.20 5.42
CA MET A 119 1.08 7.99 6.14
C MET A 119 1.69 7.20 7.31
N PHE A 120 0.85 6.69 8.20
CA PHE A 120 1.33 6.03 9.42
C PHE A 120 1.83 4.60 9.19
N LEU A 121 1.33 3.89 8.18
CA LEU A 121 1.95 2.63 7.76
C LEU A 121 3.35 2.86 7.19
N THR A 122 3.50 3.88 6.34
CA THR A 122 4.81 4.27 5.80
C THR A 122 5.77 4.62 6.93
N GLN A 123 5.33 5.41 7.92
CA GLN A 123 6.15 5.74 9.08
C GLN A 123 6.64 4.49 9.81
N ALA A 124 5.76 3.54 10.09
CA ALA A 124 6.11 2.30 10.78
C ALA A 124 7.10 1.44 9.96
N VAL A 125 6.87 1.30 8.64
CA VAL A 125 7.78 0.56 7.75
C VAL A 125 9.13 1.24 7.63
N VAL A 126 9.16 2.56 7.49
CA VAL A 126 10.42 3.34 7.42
C VAL A 126 11.24 3.18 8.70
N THR A 127 10.59 3.14 9.86
CA THR A 127 11.28 2.88 11.13
C THR A 127 12.04 1.56 11.12
N GLU A 128 11.49 0.51 10.52
CA GLU A 128 12.20 -0.76 10.36
C GLU A 128 13.24 -0.70 9.23
N MET A 129 12.91 -0.08 8.08
CA MET A 129 13.87 0.10 6.99
C MET A 129 15.16 0.82 7.43
N LEU A 130 15.06 1.82 8.30
CA LEU A 130 16.21 2.57 8.80
C LEU A 130 17.17 1.73 9.65
N LYS A 131 16.68 0.66 10.27
CA LYS A 131 17.50 -0.30 11.05
C LYS A 131 18.20 -1.32 10.15
N GLN A 132 17.75 -1.49 8.91
CA GLN A 132 18.28 -2.48 7.98
C GLN A 132 19.60 -2.02 7.35
N GLU A 133 20.48 -2.96 7.07
CA GLU A 133 21.62 -2.70 6.21
C GLU A 133 21.18 -2.46 4.76
N LYS A 134 21.90 -1.56 4.08
CA LYS A 134 21.68 -1.31 2.65
C LYS A 134 22.02 -2.56 1.83
N LEU A 135 21.18 -2.91 0.90
CA LEU A 135 21.52 -3.86 -0.15
C LEU A 135 21.98 -3.08 -1.38
N PHE A 136 23.29 -3.17 -1.66
CA PHE A 136 23.98 -2.28 -2.60
C PHE A 136 23.89 -0.83 -2.13
N THR A 137 23.26 0.05 -2.93
CA THR A 137 23.11 1.48 -2.62
C THR A 137 21.77 1.82 -1.97
N LYS A 138 20.83 0.85 -1.89
CA LYS A 138 19.45 1.07 -1.44
C LYS A 138 19.16 0.41 -0.10
N ARG A 139 18.41 1.12 0.73
CA ARG A 139 17.84 0.60 1.97
C ARG A 139 16.40 0.13 1.78
N GLY A 140 15.67 0.83 0.93
CA GLY A 140 14.29 0.48 0.63
C GLY A 140 13.70 1.29 -0.54
N THR A 141 12.50 0.90 -0.94
CA THR A 141 11.69 1.61 -1.93
C THR A 141 10.23 1.66 -1.47
N ILE A 142 9.60 2.81 -1.57
CA ILE A 142 8.18 3.02 -1.26
C ILE A 142 7.48 3.41 -2.56
N ILE A 143 6.39 2.74 -2.88
CA ILE A 143 5.58 3.01 -4.06
C ILE A 143 4.15 3.32 -3.60
N ASN A 144 3.72 4.56 -3.82
CA ASN A 144 2.37 4.99 -3.52
C ASN A 144 1.49 4.88 -4.77
N ILE A 145 0.42 4.11 -4.69
CA ILE A 145 -0.58 4.02 -5.76
C ILE A 145 -1.63 5.11 -5.49
N SER A 146 -1.42 6.23 -6.16
CA SER A 146 -2.32 7.36 -6.11
C SER A 146 -3.45 7.23 -7.16
N SER A 147 -3.70 8.22 -7.96
CA SER A 147 -4.68 8.24 -9.05
C SER A 147 -4.47 9.50 -9.90
N CYS A 148 -4.95 9.48 -11.15
CA CYS A 148 -5.14 10.71 -11.92
C CYS A 148 -6.02 11.72 -11.17
N SER A 149 -6.90 11.26 -10.27
CA SER A 149 -7.74 12.11 -9.42
C SER A 149 -6.96 12.92 -8.37
N ALA A 150 -5.65 12.75 -8.26
CA ALA A 150 -4.80 13.66 -7.47
C ALA A 150 -4.70 15.05 -8.11
N GLU A 151 -4.93 15.16 -9.42
CA GLU A 151 -4.85 16.40 -10.19
C GLU A 151 -6.14 16.71 -10.96
N VAL A 152 -6.86 15.66 -11.38
CA VAL A 152 -8.11 15.81 -12.15
C VAL A 152 -9.30 15.78 -11.20
N SER A 153 -10.12 16.82 -11.26
CA SER A 153 -11.30 16.96 -10.41
C SER A 153 -12.40 15.98 -10.78
N SER A 154 -13.17 15.58 -9.77
CA SER A 154 -14.41 14.83 -9.92
C SER A 154 -15.36 15.23 -8.79
N THR A 155 -16.34 16.08 -9.09
CA THR A 155 -17.26 16.67 -8.11
C THR A 155 -18.14 15.64 -7.41
N SER A 156 -18.33 14.47 -8.01
CA SER A 156 -19.11 13.37 -7.41
C SER A 156 -18.32 12.42 -6.50
N ARG A 157 -17.05 12.75 -6.21
CA ARG A 157 -16.17 11.98 -5.31
C ARG A 157 -15.03 12.87 -4.76
N GLY A 158 -15.40 14.04 -4.25
CA GLY A 158 -14.46 15.06 -3.79
C GLY A 158 -13.48 14.54 -2.75
N GLU A 159 -13.93 13.78 -1.75
CA GLU A 159 -13.11 13.18 -0.71
C GLU A 159 -12.04 12.22 -1.28
N TYR A 160 -12.36 11.51 -2.36
CA TYR A 160 -11.38 10.66 -3.03
C TYR A 160 -10.29 11.50 -3.72
N CYS A 161 -10.67 12.57 -4.41
CA CYS A 161 -9.72 13.49 -5.04
C CYS A 161 -8.79 14.11 -3.99
N VAL A 162 -9.35 14.63 -2.90
CA VAL A 162 -8.58 15.18 -1.78
C VAL A 162 -7.64 14.13 -1.18
N SER A 163 -8.13 12.91 -0.99
CA SER A 163 -7.29 11.83 -0.45
C SER A 163 -6.11 11.50 -1.35
N LYS A 164 -6.31 11.47 -2.67
CA LYS A 164 -5.25 11.13 -3.63
C LYS A 164 -4.26 12.28 -3.84
N ALA A 165 -4.71 13.52 -3.77
CA ALA A 165 -3.83 14.70 -3.67
C ALA A 165 -2.98 14.64 -2.38
N GLY A 166 -3.57 14.22 -1.26
CA GLY A 166 -2.84 13.95 -0.02
C GLY A 166 -1.77 12.88 -0.18
N VAL A 167 -2.06 11.77 -0.86
CA VAL A 167 -1.06 10.72 -1.15
C VAL A 167 0.07 11.24 -2.02
N SER A 168 -0.22 12.13 -2.99
CA SER A 168 0.79 12.81 -3.81
C SER A 168 1.74 13.63 -2.95
N MET A 169 1.20 14.44 -2.02
CA MET A 169 2.01 15.22 -1.10
C MET A 169 2.80 14.33 -0.13
N LEU A 170 2.24 13.21 0.35
CA LEU A 170 3.00 12.25 1.16
C LEU A 170 4.20 11.69 0.40
N THR A 171 4.06 11.43 -0.91
CA THR A 171 5.17 10.99 -1.75
C THR A 171 6.29 12.02 -1.75
N THR A 172 5.98 13.29 -1.95
CA THR A 172 6.95 14.39 -1.93
C THR A 172 7.66 14.51 -0.59
N LEU A 173 6.89 14.52 0.51
CA LEU A 173 7.44 14.66 1.87
C LEU A 173 8.38 13.52 2.24
N TYR A 174 7.97 12.28 1.96
CA TYR A 174 8.82 11.12 2.25
C TYR A 174 10.02 11.03 1.29
N ALA A 175 9.88 11.41 0.02
CA ALA A 175 11.00 11.44 -0.92
C ALA A 175 12.08 12.42 -0.45
N ASP A 176 11.69 13.63 -0.06
CA ASP A 176 12.59 14.65 0.47
C ASP A 176 13.27 14.17 1.77
N ARG A 177 12.47 13.72 2.75
CA ARG A 177 12.99 13.29 4.07
C ARG A 177 13.93 12.08 3.98
N LEU A 178 13.71 11.17 3.03
CA LEU A 178 14.37 9.86 3.01
C LEU A 178 15.47 9.71 1.95
N ALA A 179 15.66 10.71 1.09
CA ALA A 179 16.67 10.67 0.02
C ALA A 179 18.08 10.35 0.55
N GLY A 180 18.52 11.03 1.60
CA GLY A 180 19.82 10.79 2.24
C GLY A 180 19.98 9.45 2.92
N GLU A 181 18.87 8.77 3.22
CA GLU A 181 18.87 7.46 3.88
C GLU A 181 18.97 6.28 2.91
N GLY A 182 18.90 6.54 1.60
CA GLY A 182 18.88 5.50 0.56
C GLY A 182 17.54 4.78 0.47
N ILE A 183 16.45 5.45 0.85
CA ILE A 183 15.06 5.00 0.65
C ILE A 183 14.45 5.89 -0.41
N PHE A 184 14.01 5.27 -1.51
CA PHE A 184 13.41 5.97 -2.64
C PHE A 184 11.90 5.89 -2.58
N VAL A 185 11.23 7.01 -2.86
CA VAL A 185 9.76 7.09 -2.79
C VAL A 185 9.22 7.51 -4.16
N HIS A 186 8.29 6.73 -4.67
CA HIS A 186 7.70 6.91 -5.99
C HIS A 186 6.17 6.94 -5.91
N GLU A 187 5.56 7.60 -6.87
CA GLU A 187 4.12 7.61 -7.07
C GLU A 187 3.76 7.01 -8.43
N ILE A 188 2.71 6.21 -8.45
CA ILE A 188 2.04 5.76 -9.67
C ILE A 188 0.63 6.31 -9.65
N ARG A 189 0.21 6.98 -10.73
CA ARG A 189 -1.12 7.59 -10.89
C ARG A 189 -1.93 6.83 -11.95
N PRO A 190 -2.58 5.73 -11.60
CA PRO A 190 -3.43 5.02 -12.55
C PRO A 190 -4.59 5.91 -13.02
N GLY A 191 -4.97 5.75 -14.29
CA GLY A 191 -6.24 6.21 -14.81
C GLY A 191 -7.37 5.23 -14.45
N VAL A 192 -8.30 5.04 -15.37
CA VAL A 192 -9.35 4.02 -15.23
C VAL A 192 -8.78 2.67 -15.64
N ILE A 193 -8.66 1.76 -14.69
CA ILE A 193 -8.17 0.41 -14.91
C ILE A 193 -9.31 -0.57 -14.67
N ALA A 194 -9.60 -1.41 -15.66
CA ALA A 194 -10.55 -2.50 -15.49
C ALA A 194 -9.95 -3.54 -14.53
N THR A 195 -10.65 -3.81 -13.45
CA THR A 195 -10.29 -4.83 -12.45
C THR A 195 -11.53 -5.62 -12.07
N ASP A 196 -11.34 -6.84 -11.64
CA ASP A 196 -12.33 -7.73 -11.00
C ASP A 196 -12.78 -7.21 -9.62
#